data_450854a031023cdf0ac6b01e115a59ae
#
_entry.id   450854a031023cdf0ac6b01e115a59ae
#
_cell.length_a   1.000
_cell.length_b   1.000
_cell.length_c   1.000
_cell.angle_alpha   90.00
_cell.angle_beta   90.00
_cell.angle_gamma   90.00
#
_symmetry.space_group_name_H-M   'P 1'
#
loop_
_entity.id
_entity.type
_entity.pdbx_description
1 polymer ?
#
loop_
_entity_poly.entity_id
_entity_poly.type
_entity_poly.pdbx_seq_one_letter_code
_entity_poly.pdbx_strand_id
1 'polypeptide(L)'
;HGHEDHIGGIPYLLKQVNIPKIYASGIAVDLIEHKLLEHKGVKKPRIVEYKAHHTYTFGSTELSFIRLNHSIPDMFGIVFKTKEGIIFHTGDFKIDYTPVGPAAEYDKLAKIGAEGVLCLLSDSTNAEREGDTPSERTVGKAISEIFGKLTGRIIIATFASNVYRMQQIVEASYQNGRKLAVFGRSMERAMEIGQQTGYIKAPKGVIVSAEEINKYPPEEITILCTGSQGEPMAALSRIANGTHRQIKAMPGDTVIFSSSPIPGNQEGVNRTIDQLYRRDVTVIVNGPVADTHTSGHGARNDLRLMLSLTRPKFFIPIHGEHRMLKHHRDLAVQIGIDKNHIMIMDNGDVTALNKNSIRSAGRVQAGDIYIDGTGIGDIGSAIIKERKLLSEDGLLSIILTLDPVNKRLLTEPTVISRGFIYMKGNEVITSSIAAKAKEIVNLEFQKKQFTETQLKQSIIDKVSDHVKEMTQRKPMIIPVVMSLTQKDSNQ
;
A
#
# COMPACT_ATOMS: atom_id res chain seq x y z
N HIS A 1 0.00 15.65 -4.33
CA HIS A 1 0.70 14.85 -5.34
C HIS A 1 -0.05 13.55 -5.65
N GLY A 2 0.40 12.82 -6.70
CA GLY A 2 -0.36 11.71 -7.28
C GLY A 2 0.00 10.31 -6.78
N HIS A 3 0.60 10.13 -5.59
CA HIS A 3 0.84 8.81 -5.03
C HIS A 3 -0.44 8.12 -4.58
N GLU A 4 -0.45 6.79 -4.56
CA GLU A 4 -1.62 5.96 -4.32
C GLU A 4 -2.24 6.19 -2.93
N ASP A 5 -1.43 6.38 -1.91
CA ASP A 5 -1.85 6.68 -0.55
C ASP A 5 -2.54 8.04 -0.39
N HIS A 6 -2.40 8.93 -1.36
CA HIS A 6 -3.08 10.23 -1.42
C HIS A 6 -4.32 10.25 -2.33
N ILE A 7 -4.29 9.52 -3.45
CA ILE A 7 -5.39 9.56 -4.43
C ILE A 7 -6.20 8.27 -4.50
N GLY A 8 -5.71 7.16 -3.94
CA GLY A 8 -6.32 5.84 -4.07
C GLY A 8 -7.72 5.74 -3.47
N GLY A 9 -7.97 6.47 -2.38
CA GLY A 9 -9.26 6.51 -1.71
C GLY A 9 -10.34 7.37 -2.40
N ILE A 10 -9.97 8.23 -3.35
CA ILE A 10 -10.89 9.21 -3.96
C ILE A 10 -12.13 8.55 -4.59
N PRO A 11 -12.05 7.50 -5.43
CA PRO A 11 -13.25 6.89 -6.01
C PRO A 11 -14.21 6.32 -4.98
N TYR A 12 -13.69 5.78 -3.90
CA TYR A 12 -14.49 5.20 -2.82
C TYR A 12 -15.15 6.27 -1.97
N LEU A 13 -14.45 7.36 -1.68
CA LEU A 13 -15.01 8.53 -0.99
C LEU A 13 -16.15 9.15 -1.80
N LEU A 14 -15.99 9.28 -3.11
CA LEU A 14 -17.01 9.85 -4.01
C LEU A 14 -18.28 8.99 -4.14
N LYS A 15 -18.23 7.71 -3.79
CA LYS A 15 -19.43 6.87 -3.69
C LYS A 15 -20.25 7.17 -2.43
N GLN A 16 -19.62 7.69 -1.39
CA GLN A 16 -20.26 7.97 -0.10
C GLN A 16 -20.59 9.45 0.10
N VAL A 17 -19.76 10.35 -0.45
CA VAL A 17 -19.87 11.80 -0.24
C VAL A 17 -19.94 12.52 -1.59
N ASN A 18 -20.88 13.46 -1.72
CA ASN A 18 -20.96 14.30 -2.92
C ASN A 18 -19.90 15.42 -2.85
N ILE A 19 -18.80 15.26 -3.56
CA ILE A 19 -17.73 16.25 -3.69
C ILE A 19 -17.80 16.86 -5.09
N PRO A 20 -18.22 18.13 -5.24
CA PRO A 20 -18.44 18.72 -6.56
C PRO A 20 -17.13 19.11 -7.27
N LYS A 21 -16.05 19.38 -6.51
CA LYS A 21 -14.76 19.83 -7.04
C LYS A 21 -13.59 19.20 -6.32
N ILE A 22 -12.55 18.86 -7.07
CA ILE A 22 -11.23 18.43 -6.56
C ILE A 22 -10.20 19.38 -7.14
N TYR A 23 -9.30 19.90 -6.31
CA TYR A 23 -8.16 20.69 -6.74
C TYR A 23 -6.92 19.78 -6.73
N ALA A 24 -6.23 19.68 -7.85
CA ALA A 24 -5.04 18.83 -7.99
C ALA A 24 -3.99 19.52 -8.86
N SER A 25 -2.75 19.06 -8.83
CA SER A 25 -1.65 19.67 -9.59
C SER A 25 -1.07 18.69 -10.61
N GLY A 26 -0.78 19.18 -11.80
CA GLY A 26 -0.02 18.50 -12.84
C GLY A 26 -0.41 17.03 -13.02
N ILE A 27 0.55 16.13 -12.93
CA ILE A 27 0.33 14.68 -13.16
C ILE A 27 -0.74 14.06 -12.25
N ALA A 28 -0.99 14.65 -11.06
CA ALA A 28 -2.03 14.14 -10.17
C ALA A 28 -3.44 14.28 -10.77
N VAL A 29 -3.66 15.28 -11.63
CA VAL A 29 -4.92 15.45 -12.37
C VAL A 29 -5.19 14.22 -13.24
N ASP A 30 -4.22 13.88 -14.09
CA ASP A 30 -4.35 12.75 -15.04
C ASP A 30 -4.50 11.42 -14.30
N LEU A 31 -3.74 11.23 -13.21
CA LEU A 31 -3.82 10.01 -12.39
C LEU A 31 -5.18 9.86 -11.71
N ILE A 32 -5.75 10.95 -11.17
CA ILE A 32 -7.10 10.95 -10.56
C ILE A 32 -8.17 10.70 -11.63
N GLU A 33 -8.13 11.41 -12.75
CA GLU A 33 -9.09 11.23 -13.85
C GLU A 33 -9.12 9.80 -14.32
N HIS A 34 -7.93 9.24 -14.50
CA HIS A 34 -7.78 7.85 -14.93
C HIS A 34 -8.35 6.87 -13.90
N LYS A 35 -8.00 7.04 -12.62
CA LYS A 35 -8.53 6.22 -11.53
C LYS A 35 -10.06 6.26 -11.48
N LEU A 36 -10.66 7.43 -11.74
CA LEU A 36 -12.11 7.57 -11.81
C LEU A 36 -12.74 6.83 -13.00
N LEU A 37 -12.00 6.62 -14.11
CA LEU A 37 -12.48 5.82 -15.24
C LEU A 37 -12.57 4.32 -14.92
N GLU A 38 -11.73 3.82 -14.03
CA GLU A 38 -11.74 2.42 -13.60
C GLU A 38 -12.92 2.08 -12.67
N HIS A 39 -13.55 3.10 -12.06
CA HIS A 39 -14.63 2.92 -11.08
C HIS A 39 -16.00 3.29 -11.66
N LYS A 40 -16.84 2.27 -11.91
CA LYS A 40 -18.22 2.48 -12.36
C LYS A 40 -19.09 3.06 -11.25
N GLY A 41 -20.09 3.88 -11.62
CA GLY A 41 -21.08 4.43 -10.69
C GLY A 41 -20.60 5.58 -9.81
N VAL A 42 -19.41 6.12 -10.05
CA VAL A 42 -18.90 7.32 -9.37
C VAL A 42 -19.35 8.56 -10.12
N LYS A 43 -19.98 9.51 -9.41
CA LYS A 43 -20.27 10.84 -9.97
C LYS A 43 -18.96 11.60 -10.09
N LYS A 44 -18.54 11.87 -11.32
CA LYS A 44 -17.27 12.56 -11.58
C LYS A 44 -17.32 14.00 -11.06
N PRO A 45 -16.39 14.40 -10.17
CA PRO A 45 -16.26 15.79 -9.76
C PRO A 45 -15.63 16.62 -10.89
N ARG A 46 -15.76 17.94 -10.81
CA ARG A 46 -14.92 18.81 -11.61
C ARG A 46 -13.51 18.83 -11.02
N ILE A 47 -12.49 18.39 -11.78
CA ILE A 47 -11.10 18.53 -11.38
C ILE A 47 -10.60 19.91 -11.84
N VAL A 48 -10.00 20.65 -10.93
CA VAL A 48 -9.45 21.98 -11.16
C VAL A 48 -7.94 21.88 -10.96
N GLU A 49 -7.19 22.00 -12.07
CA GLU A 49 -5.74 22.04 -11.99
C GLU A 49 -5.27 23.35 -11.36
N TYR A 50 -4.34 23.26 -10.40
CA TYR A 50 -3.63 24.40 -9.85
C TYR A 50 -2.12 24.34 -10.11
N LYS A 51 -1.49 25.52 -10.10
CA LYS A 51 -0.04 25.71 -10.27
C LYS A 51 0.50 26.55 -9.12
N ALA A 52 1.81 26.61 -8.96
CA ALA A 52 2.49 27.31 -7.89
C ALA A 52 2.09 28.78 -7.69
N HIS A 53 1.61 29.45 -8.75
CA HIS A 53 1.20 30.86 -8.71
C HIS A 53 -0.30 31.06 -8.49
N HIS A 54 -1.08 29.99 -8.43
CA HIS A 54 -2.52 30.10 -8.19
C HIS A 54 -2.82 30.36 -6.72
N THR A 55 -3.84 31.16 -6.49
CA THR A 55 -4.41 31.44 -5.17
C THR A 55 -5.91 31.26 -5.25
N TYR A 56 -6.51 30.63 -4.26
CA TYR A 56 -7.95 30.41 -4.17
C TYR A 56 -8.47 30.96 -2.85
N THR A 57 -9.66 31.56 -2.87
CA THR A 57 -10.31 32.06 -1.67
C THR A 57 -11.57 31.27 -1.37
N PHE A 58 -11.68 30.79 -0.15
CA PHE A 58 -12.82 30.06 0.40
C PHE A 58 -13.34 30.79 1.65
N GLY A 59 -14.35 31.60 1.50
CA GLY A 59 -14.84 32.48 2.57
C GLY A 59 -13.75 33.44 3.03
N SER A 60 -13.28 33.30 4.28
CA SER A 60 -12.20 34.12 4.85
C SER A 60 -10.83 33.48 4.78
N THR A 61 -10.70 32.31 4.15
CA THR A 61 -9.44 31.58 4.05
C THR A 61 -8.90 31.66 2.63
N GLU A 62 -7.63 32.04 2.52
CA GLU A 62 -6.88 32.04 1.27
C GLU A 62 -5.96 30.82 1.23
N LEU A 63 -5.97 30.10 0.11
CA LEU A 63 -5.07 28.99 -0.19
C LEU A 63 -4.06 29.39 -1.24
N SER A 64 -2.79 29.12 -0.97
CA SER A 64 -1.69 29.20 -1.94
C SER A 64 -0.78 27.99 -1.84
N PHE A 65 0.13 27.85 -2.78
CA PHE A 65 0.90 26.65 -2.97
C PHE A 65 2.40 26.96 -3.02
N ILE A 66 3.20 26.10 -2.41
CA ILE A 66 4.66 26.17 -2.44
C ILE A 66 5.17 24.88 -3.04
N ARG A 67 5.88 24.96 -4.16
CA ARG A 67 6.50 23.78 -4.77
C ARG A 67 7.58 23.18 -3.86
N LEU A 68 7.48 21.88 -3.63
CA LEU A 68 8.48 21.09 -2.93
C LEU A 68 8.96 19.96 -3.84
N ASN A 69 9.99 19.21 -3.40
CA ASN A 69 10.48 18.05 -4.12
C ASN A 69 10.00 16.77 -3.44
N HIS A 70 9.67 15.79 -4.25
CA HIS A 70 9.30 14.44 -3.86
C HIS A 70 9.73 13.45 -4.97
N SER A 71 9.40 12.15 -4.85
CA SER A 71 9.71 11.15 -5.88
C SER A 71 8.78 11.20 -7.10
N ILE A 72 7.69 11.93 -7.02
CA ILE A 72 6.73 12.16 -8.11
C ILE A 72 6.68 13.66 -8.47
N PRO A 73 6.42 14.03 -9.75
CA PRO A 73 6.27 15.42 -10.15
C PRO A 73 5.13 16.16 -9.46
N ASP A 74 5.24 17.50 -9.47
CA ASP A 74 4.21 18.45 -9.03
C ASP A 74 3.76 18.29 -7.58
N MET A 75 4.71 18.04 -6.71
CA MET A 75 4.52 18.08 -5.27
C MET A 75 4.40 19.53 -4.78
N PHE A 76 3.34 19.83 -4.04
CA PHE A 76 3.11 21.14 -3.44
C PHE A 76 2.70 21.03 -1.98
N GLY A 77 3.36 21.81 -1.14
CA GLY A 77 2.82 22.16 0.17
C GLY A 77 1.70 23.18 0.05
N ILE A 78 0.74 23.15 0.98
CA ILE A 78 -0.45 24.01 0.95
C ILE A 78 -0.39 25.01 2.09
N VAL A 79 -0.50 26.28 1.77
CA VAL A 79 -0.54 27.40 2.72
C VAL A 79 -1.99 27.86 2.87
N PHE A 80 -2.51 27.78 4.09
CA PHE A 80 -3.82 28.31 4.47
C PHE A 80 -3.61 29.61 5.25
N LYS A 81 -3.95 30.75 4.65
CA LYS A 81 -4.01 32.03 5.36
C LYS A 81 -5.40 32.22 5.94
N THR A 82 -5.50 32.14 7.25
CA THR A 82 -6.74 32.29 8.01
C THR A 82 -6.73 33.55 8.84
N LYS A 83 -7.86 33.90 9.47
CA LYS A 83 -7.94 35.02 10.43
C LYS A 83 -7.04 34.85 11.66
N GLU A 84 -6.78 33.60 12.04
CA GLU A 84 -5.91 33.26 13.19
C GLU A 84 -4.43 33.31 12.84
N GLY A 85 -4.06 33.04 11.60
CA GLY A 85 -2.68 33.02 11.11
C GLY A 85 -2.49 32.03 9.96
N ILE A 86 -1.23 31.77 9.62
CA ILE A 86 -0.82 30.89 8.55
C ILE A 86 -0.73 29.45 9.08
N ILE A 87 -1.46 28.54 8.46
CA ILE A 87 -1.28 27.09 8.63
C ILE A 87 -0.58 26.56 7.37
N PHE A 88 0.51 25.84 7.53
CA PHE A 88 1.23 25.26 6.42
C PHE A 88 1.26 23.73 6.53
N HIS A 89 0.79 23.06 5.49
CA HIS A 89 0.84 21.62 5.33
C HIS A 89 1.88 21.29 4.26
N THR A 90 2.96 20.59 4.63
CA THR A 90 4.05 20.32 3.69
C THR A 90 3.66 19.36 2.57
N GLY A 91 2.68 18.47 2.80
CA GLY A 91 2.58 17.23 2.04
C GLY A 91 3.84 16.40 2.24
N ASP A 92 4.10 15.45 1.34
CA ASP A 92 5.29 14.61 1.38
C ASP A 92 6.45 15.34 0.69
N PHE A 93 7.59 15.43 1.33
CA PHE A 93 8.68 16.21 0.78
C PHE A 93 10.06 15.68 1.13
N LYS A 94 11.03 16.06 0.34
CA LYS A 94 12.46 16.05 0.67
C LYS A 94 13.10 17.38 0.28
N ILE A 95 14.28 17.65 0.80
CA ILE A 95 15.12 18.74 0.35
C ILE A 95 16.06 18.20 -0.72
N ASP A 96 15.91 18.66 -1.95
CA ASP A 96 16.75 18.27 -3.07
C ASP A 96 17.27 19.52 -3.78
N TYR A 97 18.56 19.80 -3.62
CA TYR A 97 19.20 20.98 -4.22
C TYR A 97 19.53 20.80 -5.71
N THR A 98 19.48 19.57 -6.20
CA THR A 98 19.77 19.22 -7.60
C THR A 98 18.69 18.29 -8.17
N PRO A 99 17.41 18.67 -8.09
CA PRO A 99 16.31 17.81 -8.50
C PRO A 99 16.35 17.48 -10.00
N VAL A 100 15.73 16.38 -10.39
CA VAL A 100 15.51 16.03 -11.81
C VAL A 100 14.44 16.92 -12.43
N GLY A 101 13.43 17.26 -11.66
CA GLY A 101 12.34 18.19 -12.04
C GLY A 101 12.62 19.63 -11.60
N PRO A 102 11.54 20.46 -11.55
CA PRO A 102 11.64 21.84 -11.07
C PRO A 102 12.13 21.91 -9.62
N ALA A 103 12.92 22.93 -9.31
CA ALA A 103 13.42 23.19 -7.96
C ALA A 103 12.29 23.54 -6.98
N ALA A 104 12.48 23.21 -5.71
CA ALA A 104 11.62 23.66 -4.64
C ALA A 104 11.73 25.18 -4.44
N GLU A 105 10.64 25.82 -4.00
CA GLU A 105 10.55 27.26 -3.79
C GLU A 105 10.94 27.63 -2.36
N TYR A 106 12.24 27.47 -2.01
CA TYR A 106 12.76 27.75 -0.66
C TYR A 106 12.60 29.22 -0.26
N ASP A 107 12.62 30.15 -1.22
CA ASP A 107 12.35 31.56 -1.01
C ASP A 107 10.94 31.80 -0.48
N LYS A 108 9.94 31.10 -1.00
CA LYS A 108 8.57 31.16 -0.51
C LYS A 108 8.43 30.55 0.90
N LEU A 109 9.14 29.45 1.18
CA LEU A 109 9.18 28.88 2.54
C LEU A 109 9.74 29.87 3.55
N ALA A 110 10.88 30.50 3.22
CA ALA A 110 11.49 31.53 4.08
C ALA A 110 10.56 32.73 4.26
N LYS A 111 9.84 33.13 3.20
CA LYS A 111 8.89 34.24 3.24
C LYS A 111 7.74 33.97 4.20
N ILE A 112 7.05 32.82 4.11
CA ILE A 112 5.97 32.49 5.04
C ILE A 112 6.49 32.35 6.47
N GLY A 113 7.72 31.82 6.66
CA GLY A 113 8.38 31.79 7.96
C GLY A 113 8.64 33.18 8.55
N ALA A 114 9.00 34.16 7.73
CA ALA A 114 9.17 35.57 8.13
C ALA A 114 7.81 36.24 8.42
N GLU A 115 6.75 35.91 7.68
CA GLU A 115 5.38 36.37 7.95
C GLU A 115 4.82 35.79 9.27
N GLY A 116 5.32 34.61 9.71
CA GLY A 116 4.91 33.90 10.91
C GLY A 116 3.93 32.75 10.64
N VAL A 117 4.45 31.53 10.68
CA VAL A 117 3.63 30.31 10.59
C VAL A 117 3.01 30.00 11.95
N LEU A 118 1.69 30.05 12.04
CA LEU A 118 0.95 29.69 13.25
C LEU A 118 1.06 28.21 13.55
N CYS A 119 0.84 27.34 12.54
CA CYS A 119 0.93 25.90 12.70
C CYS A 119 1.54 25.25 11.45
N LEU A 120 2.52 24.39 11.67
CA LEU A 120 3.10 23.52 10.65
C LEU A 120 2.56 22.10 10.83
N LEU A 121 2.06 21.51 9.73
CA LEU A 121 1.80 20.08 9.60
C LEU A 121 2.86 19.51 8.65
N SER A 122 3.74 18.63 9.13
CA SER A 122 4.90 18.19 8.34
C SER A 122 5.09 16.68 8.34
N ASP A 123 5.42 16.16 7.16
CA ASP A 123 5.80 14.77 6.88
C ASP A 123 6.86 14.26 7.87
N SER A 124 6.66 13.06 8.39
CA SER A 124 7.53 12.45 9.41
C SER A 124 8.11 11.09 9.00
N THR A 125 7.86 10.64 7.77
CA THR A 125 8.18 9.29 7.30
C THR A 125 9.62 8.86 7.59
N ASN A 126 10.59 9.75 7.40
CA ASN A 126 12.01 9.48 7.64
C ASN A 126 12.57 10.17 8.89
N ALA A 127 11.76 10.51 9.88
CA ALA A 127 12.20 11.19 11.11
C ALA A 127 13.22 10.38 11.94
N GLU A 128 13.32 9.08 11.70
CA GLU A 128 14.32 8.19 12.34
C GLU A 128 15.64 8.12 11.55
N ARG A 129 15.65 8.59 10.29
CA ARG A 129 16.80 8.47 9.40
C ARG A 129 17.76 9.63 9.58
N GLU A 130 19.00 9.33 9.99
CA GLU A 130 20.04 10.35 10.16
C GLU A 130 20.49 10.95 8.81
N GLY A 131 21.01 12.17 8.87
CA GLY A 131 21.60 12.87 7.72
C GLY A 131 20.58 13.51 6.80
N ASP A 132 20.91 13.56 5.53
CA ASP A 132 20.15 14.16 4.45
C ASP A 132 19.62 13.07 3.51
N THR A 133 18.52 13.35 2.81
CA THR A 133 18.05 12.46 1.74
C THR A 133 18.80 12.77 0.44
N PRO A 134 19.50 11.78 -0.18
CA PRO A 134 20.23 12.02 -1.41
C PRO A 134 19.32 12.51 -2.56
N SER A 135 19.94 13.29 -3.48
CA SER A 135 19.24 13.76 -4.68
C SER A 135 18.88 12.61 -5.61
N GLU A 136 17.72 12.74 -6.25
CA GLU A 136 17.31 11.81 -7.31
C GLU A 136 18.29 11.79 -8.48
N ARG A 137 18.99 12.89 -8.74
CA ARG A 137 20.02 12.98 -9.80
C ARG A 137 21.21 12.06 -9.56
N THR A 138 21.62 11.84 -8.31
CA THR A 138 22.71 10.91 -7.98
C THR A 138 22.35 9.48 -8.35
N VAL A 139 21.10 9.09 -8.15
CA VAL A 139 20.63 7.76 -8.55
C VAL A 139 20.62 7.59 -10.07
N GLY A 140 20.17 8.61 -10.82
CA GLY A 140 20.23 8.57 -12.29
C GLY A 140 21.64 8.39 -12.82
N LYS A 141 22.63 9.07 -12.20
CA LYS A 141 24.05 8.92 -12.54
C LYS A 141 24.51 7.49 -12.25
N ALA A 142 24.21 6.95 -11.08
CA ALA A 142 24.58 5.58 -10.70
C ALA A 142 23.97 4.55 -11.65
N ILE A 143 22.70 4.69 -12.02
CA ILE A 143 22.02 3.81 -13.00
C ILE A 143 22.74 3.87 -14.36
N SER A 144 23.08 5.07 -14.85
CA SER A 144 23.77 5.24 -16.13
C SER A 144 25.15 4.57 -16.11
N GLU A 145 25.91 4.73 -15.01
CA GLU A 145 27.20 4.09 -14.83
C GLU A 145 27.11 2.56 -14.75
N ILE A 146 26.08 2.03 -14.09
CA ILE A 146 25.80 0.59 -14.05
C ILE A 146 25.48 0.08 -15.46
N PHE A 147 24.60 0.75 -16.19
CA PHE A 147 24.22 0.36 -17.56
C PHE A 147 25.43 0.29 -18.51
N GLY A 148 26.34 1.24 -18.40
CA GLY A 148 27.58 1.28 -19.22
C GLY A 148 28.55 0.12 -18.97
N LYS A 149 28.45 -0.55 -17.81
CA LYS A 149 29.29 -1.71 -17.46
C LYS A 149 28.69 -3.06 -17.80
N LEU A 150 27.38 -3.10 -18.07
CA LEU A 150 26.64 -4.35 -18.29
C LEU A 150 26.57 -4.71 -19.78
N THR A 151 26.96 -5.93 -20.09
CA THR A 151 27.00 -6.47 -21.48
C THR A 151 25.81 -7.36 -21.84
N GLY A 152 25.01 -7.80 -20.84
CA GLY A 152 23.82 -8.61 -21.05
C GLY A 152 22.54 -7.80 -21.07
N ARG A 153 21.40 -8.49 -21.07
CA ARG A 153 20.07 -7.88 -20.94
C ARG A 153 19.88 -7.33 -19.53
N ILE A 154 19.31 -6.14 -19.43
CA ILE A 154 19.02 -5.48 -18.18
C ILE A 154 17.53 -5.58 -17.90
N ILE A 155 17.16 -6.01 -16.70
CA ILE A 155 15.78 -5.97 -16.17
C ILE A 155 15.82 -5.07 -14.94
N ILE A 156 15.15 -3.92 -14.99
CA ILE A 156 15.12 -2.96 -13.90
C ILE A 156 13.70 -2.81 -13.36
N ALA A 157 13.54 -3.01 -12.05
CA ALA A 157 12.26 -2.86 -11.37
C ALA A 157 12.25 -1.63 -10.47
N THR A 158 11.20 -0.83 -10.57
CA THR A 158 10.99 0.35 -9.75
C THR A 158 9.51 0.56 -9.44
N PHE A 159 9.20 1.58 -8.63
CA PHE A 159 7.81 2.02 -8.43
C PHE A 159 7.27 2.70 -9.68
N ALA A 160 6.07 2.32 -10.11
CA ALA A 160 5.40 2.96 -11.23
C ALA A 160 5.08 4.45 -10.99
N SER A 161 4.99 4.86 -9.74
CA SER A 161 4.78 6.26 -9.34
C SER A 161 6.05 7.13 -9.44
N ASN A 162 7.25 6.53 -9.52
CA ASN A 162 8.49 7.30 -9.64
C ASN A 162 8.78 7.67 -11.10
N VAL A 163 8.05 8.66 -11.60
CA VAL A 163 8.12 9.12 -13.00
C VAL A 163 9.50 9.67 -13.36
N TYR A 164 10.18 10.34 -12.43
CA TYR A 164 11.54 10.84 -12.65
C TYR A 164 12.56 9.70 -12.82
N ARG A 165 12.40 8.61 -12.04
CA ARG A 165 13.22 7.42 -12.20
C ARG A 165 13.01 6.76 -13.55
N MET A 166 11.76 6.71 -14.02
CA MET A 166 11.43 6.18 -15.34
C MET A 166 12.13 7.01 -16.44
N GLN A 167 12.12 8.35 -16.35
CA GLN A 167 12.86 9.22 -17.26
C GLN A 167 14.35 8.91 -17.25
N GLN A 168 14.96 8.76 -16.06
CA GLN A 168 16.38 8.44 -15.94
C GLN A 168 16.74 7.08 -16.57
N ILE A 169 15.83 6.08 -16.44
CA ILE A 169 16.01 4.76 -17.05
C ILE A 169 15.91 4.85 -18.58
N VAL A 170 14.99 5.67 -19.11
CA VAL A 170 14.88 5.96 -20.54
C VAL A 170 16.17 6.58 -21.06
N GLU A 171 16.69 7.59 -20.37
CA GLU A 171 17.95 8.28 -20.72
C GLU A 171 19.14 7.33 -20.67
N ALA A 172 19.28 6.54 -19.60
CA ALA A 172 20.37 5.56 -19.46
C ALA A 172 20.30 4.48 -20.56
N SER A 173 19.12 4.02 -20.92
CA SER A 173 18.94 3.08 -22.02
C SER A 173 19.38 3.68 -23.35
N TYR A 174 18.93 4.90 -23.65
CA TYR A 174 19.30 5.62 -24.88
C TYR A 174 20.82 5.85 -25.00
N GLN A 175 21.43 6.37 -23.91
CA GLN A 175 22.87 6.67 -23.88
C GLN A 175 23.75 5.43 -24.08
N ASN A 176 23.24 4.25 -23.71
CA ASN A 176 23.95 2.98 -23.85
C ASN A 176 23.47 2.16 -25.07
N GLY A 177 22.79 2.78 -26.05
CA GLY A 177 22.36 2.14 -27.29
C GLY A 177 21.26 1.07 -27.10
N ARG A 178 20.56 1.06 -25.96
CA ARG A 178 19.58 0.03 -25.61
C ARG A 178 18.18 0.44 -26.00
N LYS A 179 17.36 -0.56 -26.35
CA LYS A 179 15.90 -0.46 -26.51
C LYS A 179 15.23 -0.74 -25.17
N LEU A 180 14.21 0.03 -24.85
CA LEU A 180 13.46 -0.10 -23.61
C LEU A 180 12.09 -0.69 -23.87
N ALA A 181 11.76 -1.81 -23.23
CA ALA A 181 10.41 -2.34 -23.18
C ALA A 181 9.83 -2.26 -21.77
N VAL A 182 8.54 -1.97 -21.68
CA VAL A 182 7.87 -1.72 -20.39
C VAL A 182 6.89 -2.86 -20.12
N PHE A 183 6.90 -3.37 -18.87
CA PHE A 183 6.03 -4.48 -18.45
C PHE A 183 5.37 -4.22 -17.10
N GLY A 184 4.08 -4.54 -17.06
CA GLY A 184 3.22 -4.35 -15.90
C GLY A 184 2.26 -3.18 -16.10
N ARG A 185 0.98 -3.46 -15.95
CA ARG A 185 -0.12 -2.53 -16.27
C ARG A 185 0.05 -1.13 -15.67
N SER A 186 0.44 -1.03 -14.41
CA SER A 186 0.66 0.27 -13.76
C SER A 186 1.90 0.98 -14.30
N MET A 187 2.97 0.25 -14.69
CA MET A 187 4.18 0.81 -15.27
C MET A 187 3.94 1.31 -16.69
N GLU A 188 3.26 0.52 -17.51
CA GLU A 188 2.87 0.89 -18.88
C GLU A 188 2.02 2.16 -18.86
N ARG A 189 1.06 2.20 -17.93
CA ARG A 189 0.21 3.36 -17.74
C ARG A 189 0.98 4.60 -17.30
N ALA A 190 1.85 4.48 -16.31
CA ALA A 190 2.66 5.59 -15.82
C ALA A 190 3.62 6.12 -16.93
N MET A 191 4.14 5.22 -17.77
CA MET A 191 4.92 5.58 -18.94
C MET A 191 4.11 6.39 -19.94
N GLU A 192 2.89 5.95 -20.26
CA GLU A 192 1.97 6.63 -21.16
C GLU A 192 1.62 8.03 -20.66
N ILE A 193 1.16 8.13 -19.41
CA ILE A 193 0.83 9.43 -18.78
C ILE A 193 2.06 10.33 -18.73
N GLY A 194 3.23 9.79 -18.34
CA GLY A 194 4.47 10.56 -18.29
C GLY A 194 4.89 11.13 -19.65
N GLN A 195 4.67 10.38 -20.74
CA GLN A 195 4.92 10.86 -22.10
C GLN A 195 3.89 11.91 -22.54
N GLN A 196 2.61 11.71 -22.28
CA GLN A 196 1.53 12.64 -22.64
C GLN A 196 1.67 13.98 -21.91
N THR A 197 2.07 13.95 -20.65
CA THR A 197 2.27 15.14 -19.81
C THR A 197 3.65 15.79 -20.02
N GLY A 198 4.56 15.14 -20.76
CA GLY A 198 5.91 15.65 -21.05
C GLY A 198 6.94 15.46 -19.93
N TYR A 199 6.63 14.73 -18.86
CA TYR A 199 7.58 14.35 -17.83
C TYR A 199 8.54 13.27 -18.28
N ILE A 200 8.11 12.41 -19.21
CA ILE A 200 8.96 11.39 -19.85
C ILE A 200 9.15 11.77 -21.31
N LYS A 201 10.41 12.00 -21.66
CA LYS A 201 10.86 12.32 -23.02
C LYS A 201 11.73 11.18 -23.53
N ALA A 202 11.21 10.40 -24.46
CA ALA A 202 11.94 9.32 -25.08
C ALA A 202 12.31 9.67 -26.52
N PRO A 203 13.60 9.58 -26.92
CA PRO A 203 13.97 9.69 -28.32
C PRO A 203 13.24 8.64 -29.16
N LYS A 204 12.94 8.98 -30.42
CA LYS A 204 12.20 8.08 -31.32
C LYS A 204 12.89 6.72 -31.46
N GLY A 205 12.14 5.64 -31.25
CA GLY A 205 12.62 4.27 -31.41
C GLY A 205 13.44 3.74 -30.21
N VAL A 206 13.49 4.44 -29.10
CA VAL A 206 14.06 3.92 -27.83
C VAL A 206 13.06 2.98 -27.16
N ILE A 207 11.81 3.43 -26.98
CA ILE A 207 10.76 2.58 -26.43
C ILE A 207 10.23 1.68 -27.56
N VAL A 208 10.20 0.38 -27.30
CA VAL A 208 9.73 -0.67 -28.21
C VAL A 208 8.60 -1.48 -27.57
N SER A 209 7.77 -2.08 -28.40
CA SER A 209 6.71 -2.97 -27.89
C SER A 209 7.27 -4.31 -27.37
N ALA A 210 6.47 -5.01 -26.58
CA ALA A 210 6.84 -6.32 -26.06
C ALA A 210 7.16 -7.36 -27.18
N GLU A 211 6.47 -7.26 -28.30
CA GLU A 211 6.65 -8.14 -29.47
C GLU A 211 7.96 -7.84 -30.21
N GLU A 212 8.45 -6.62 -30.13
CA GLU A 212 9.66 -6.18 -30.82
C GLU A 212 10.95 -6.56 -30.12
N ILE A 213 10.91 -6.91 -28.85
CA ILE A 213 12.09 -7.25 -28.06
C ILE A 213 12.96 -8.31 -28.75
N ASN A 214 12.33 -9.32 -29.31
CA ASN A 214 13.02 -10.45 -29.95
C ASN A 214 13.75 -10.07 -31.26
N LYS A 215 13.58 -8.84 -31.75
CA LYS A 215 14.30 -8.32 -32.91
C LYS A 215 15.70 -7.82 -32.59
N TYR A 216 16.00 -7.64 -31.31
CA TYR A 216 17.24 -7.07 -30.82
C TYR A 216 18.03 -8.09 -30.00
N PRO A 217 19.36 -8.05 -30.04
CA PRO A 217 20.17 -8.92 -29.21
C PRO A 217 20.03 -8.52 -27.71
N PRO A 218 20.24 -9.47 -26.77
CA PRO A 218 20.04 -9.23 -25.34
C PRO A 218 20.78 -8.01 -24.80
N GLU A 219 22.00 -7.75 -25.24
CA GLU A 219 22.83 -6.62 -24.86
C GLU A 219 22.23 -5.24 -25.22
N GLU A 220 21.33 -5.21 -26.19
CA GLU A 220 20.63 -3.98 -26.58
C GLU A 220 19.27 -3.82 -25.92
N ILE A 221 18.90 -4.71 -24.98
CA ILE A 221 17.57 -4.66 -24.33
C ILE A 221 17.66 -4.23 -22.88
N THR A 222 16.81 -3.28 -22.53
CA THR A 222 16.40 -2.93 -21.16
C THR A 222 14.92 -3.24 -20.98
N ILE A 223 14.58 -3.96 -19.93
CA ILE A 223 13.21 -4.24 -19.51
C ILE A 223 12.93 -3.41 -18.24
N LEU A 224 11.97 -2.49 -18.30
CA LEU A 224 11.46 -1.76 -17.15
C LEU A 224 10.17 -2.44 -16.69
N CYS A 225 10.10 -2.81 -15.40
CA CYS A 225 8.94 -3.55 -14.93
C CYS A 225 8.51 -3.21 -13.50
N THR A 226 7.29 -3.63 -13.14
CA THR A 226 6.78 -3.64 -11.76
C THR A 226 7.30 -4.84 -10.98
N GLY A 227 7.12 -4.82 -9.64
CA GLY A 227 7.44 -5.96 -8.78
C GLY A 227 8.69 -5.77 -7.93
N SER A 228 9.14 -4.53 -7.81
CA SER A 228 10.29 -4.18 -6.96
C SER A 228 10.03 -4.42 -5.46
N GLN A 229 8.78 -4.69 -5.07
CA GLN A 229 8.37 -4.99 -3.70
C GLN A 229 8.04 -6.48 -3.48
N GLY A 230 8.34 -7.33 -4.45
CA GLY A 230 8.14 -8.77 -4.34
C GLY A 230 6.69 -9.23 -4.39
N GLU A 231 5.80 -8.41 -4.94
CA GLU A 231 4.37 -8.73 -5.07
C GLU A 231 4.21 -9.93 -6.03
N PRO A 232 3.51 -11.01 -5.63
CA PRO A 232 3.48 -12.27 -6.37
C PRO A 232 2.95 -12.15 -7.81
N MET A 233 2.02 -11.22 -8.04
CA MET A 233 1.38 -11.02 -9.35
C MET A 233 2.08 -9.97 -10.21
N ALA A 234 3.09 -9.28 -9.71
CA ALA A 234 3.84 -8.27 -10.45
C ALA A 234 4.77 -8.89 -11.52
N ALA A 235 5.18 -8.07 -12.48
CA ALA A 235 5.94 -8.55 -13.62
C ALA A 235 7.26 -9.21 -13.22
N LEU A 236 8.08 -8.56 -12.34
CA LEU A 236 9.37 -9.11 -11.92
C LEU A 236 9.22 -10.46 -11.20
N SER A 237 8.28 -10.60 -10.26
CA SER A 237 8.05 -11.86 -9.54
C SER A 237 7.66 -12.99 -10.50
N ARG A 238 6.85 -12.68 -11.52
CA ARG A 238 6.46 -13.64 -12.55
C ARG A 238 7.61 -13.97 -13.52
N ILE A 239 8.49 -13.02 -13.81
CA ILE A 239 9.71 -13.26 -14.58
C ILE A 239 10.65 -14.18 -13.77
N ALA A 240 10.85 -13.89 -12.49
CA ALA A 240 11.72 -14.64 -11.60
C ALA A 240 11.26 -16.09 -11.40
N ASN A 241 9.94 -16.33 -11.25
CA ASN A 241 9.41 -17.68 -11.07
C ASN A 241 9.12 -18.41 -12.41
N GLY A 242 9.28 -17.73 -13.57
CA GLY A 242 9.12 -18.31 -14.91
C GLY A 242 7.66 -18.37 -15.40
N THR A 243 6.70 -17.72 -14.73
CA THR A 243 5.28 -17.69 -15.14
C THR A 243 4.91 -16.48 -15.98
N HIS A 244 5.85 -15.54 -16.22
CA HIS A 244 5.58 -14.43 -17.13
C HIS A 244 5.46 -14.92 -18.59
N ARG A 245 4.43 -14.46 -19.31
CA ARG A 245 4.08 -14.99 -20.62
C ARG A 245 5.13 -14.71 -21.70
N GLN A 246 5.75 -13.53 -21.67
CA GLN A 246 6.63 -13.03 -22.73
C GLN A 246 8.11 -13.03 -22.31
N ILE A 247 8.41 -12.82 -21.04
CA ILE A 247 9.78 -12.68 -20.53
C ILE A 247 10.10 -13.81 -19.57
N LYS A 248 11.26 -14.42 -19.77
CA LYS A 248 11.89 -15.37 -18.83
C LYS A 248 13.24 -14.85 -18.45
N ALA A 249 13.58 -14.89 -17.17
CA ALA A 249 14.92 -14.64 -16.68
C ALA A 249 15.85 -15.78 -17.15
N MET A 250 17.03 -15.43 -17.66
CA MET A 250 18.00 -16.38 -18.21
C MET A 250 19.41 -16.03 -17.75
N PRO A 251 20.36 -16.98 -17.78
CA PRO A 251 21.76 -16.71 -17.48
C PRO A 251 22.31 -15.57 -18.33
N GLY A 252 23.10 -14.68 -17.70
CA GLY A 252 23.62 -13.47 -18.36
C GLY A 252 22.73 -12.22 -18.22
N ASP A 253 21.49 -12.37 -17.78
CA ASP A 253 20.66 -11.20 -17.40
C ASP A 253 21.21 -10.53 -16.13
N THR A 254 21.02 -9.22 -16.04
CA THR A 254 21.18 -8.47 -14.79
C THR A 254 19.85 -7.87 -14.38
N VAL A 255 19.41 -8.19 -13.16
CA VAL A 255 18.21 -7.60 -12.56
C VAL A 255 18.63 -6.53 -11.55
N ILE A 256 18.06 -5.32 -11.70
CA ILE A 256 18.33 -4.16 -10.83
C ILE A 256 17.04 -3.84 -10.06
N PHE A 257 17.12 -3.86 -8.73
CA PHE A 257 16.08 -3.33 -7.86
C PHE A 257 16.34 -1.84 -7.61
N SER A 258 15.60 -0.99 -8.31
CA SER A 258 15.66 0.46 -8.14
C SER A 258 14.61 0.93 -7.13
N SER A 259 14.59 0.27 -6.00
CA SER A 259 13.72 0.53 -4.85
C SER A 259 14.35 -0.03 -3.57
N SER A 260 13.84 0.40 -2.41
CA SER A 260 14.07 -0.28 -1.14
C SER A 260 12.77 -0.95 -0.69
N PRO A 261 12.83 -2.13 -0.05
CA PRO A 261 11.62 -2.77 0.50
C PRO A 261 10.92 -1.85 1.50
N ILE A 262 9.62 -1.66 1.33
CA ILE A 262 8.80 -1.03 2.36
C ILE A 262 8.58 -2.01 3.52
N PRO A 263 8.29 -1.52 4.75
CA PRO A 263 8.04 -2.39 5.89
C PRO A 263 6.99 -3.48 5.57
N GLY A 264 7.33 -4.74 5.86
CA GLY A 264 6.50 -5.91 5.58
C GLY A 264 6.76 -6.62 4.24
N ASN A 265 7.44 -5.99 3.28
CA ASN A 265 7.69 -6.60 1.96
C ASN A 265 9.05 -7.31 1.83
N GLN A 266 9.91 -7.24 2.84
CA GLN A 266 11.27 -7.79 2.79
C GLN A 266 11.31 -9.28 2.39
N GLU A 267 10.38 -10.08 2.93
CA GLU A 267 10.32 -11.52 2.64
C GLU A 267 9.98 -11.79 1.17
N GLY A 268 9.00 -11.05 0.61
CA GLY A 268 8.61 -11.16 -0.80
C GLY A 268 9.74 -10.78 -1.75
N VAL A 269 10.47 -9.69 -1.42
CA VAL A 269 11.64 -9.25 -2.19
C VAL A 269 12.75 -10.29 -2.12
N ASN A 270 13.10 -10.79 -0.94
CA ASN A 270 14.12 -11.82 -0.77
C ASN A 270 13.79 -13.09 -1.54
N ARG A 271 12.52 -13.54 -1.50
CA ARG A 271 12.05 -14.70 -2.27
C ARG A 271 12.24 -14.48 -3.78
N THR A 272 11.93 -13.29 -4.29
CA THR A 272 12.13 -12.95 -5.71
C THR A 272 13.62 -12.96 -6.08
N ILE A 273 14.48 -12.42 -5.23
CA ILE A 273 15.94 -12.44 -5.39
C ILE A 273 16.45 -13.88 -5.45
N ASP A 274 16.05 -14.74 -4.51
CA ASP A 274 16.44 -16.16 -4.49
C ASP A 274 16.05 -16.90 -5.77
N GLN A 275 14.84 -16.61 -6.29
CA GLN A 275 14.38 -17.20 -7.55
C GLN A 275 15.22 -16.75 -8.75
N LEU A 276 15.69 -15.50 -8.76
CA LEU A 276 16.59 -14.97 -9.79
C LEU A 276 17.97 -15.63 -9.72
N TYR A 277 18.57 -15.78 -8.54
CA TYR A 277 19.84 -16.49 -8.35
C TYR A 277 19.75 -17.96 -8.81
N ARG A 278 18.63 -18.66 -8.58
CA ARG A 278 18.40 -20.04 -9.08
C ARG A 278 18.41 -20.12 -10.63
N ARG A 279 18.38 -19.00 -11.35
CA ARG A 279 18.42 -18.90 -12.79
C ARG A 279 19.73 -18.33 -13.33
N ASP A 280 20.75 -18.28 -12.47
CA ASP A 280 22.07 -17.71 -12.79
C ASP A 280 22.00 -16.25 -13.28
N VAL A 281 21.08 -15.47 -12.70
CA VAL A 281 20.91 -14.04 -12.97
C VAL A 281 21.72 -13.23 -11.97
N THR A 282 22.42 -12.22 -12.46
CA THR A 282 23.07 -11.22 -11.58
C THR A 282 22.02 -10.28 -10.99
N VAL A 283 22.05 -10.08 -9.66
CA VAL A 283 21.10 -9.19 -8.99
C VAL A 283 21.83 -8.03 -8.33
N ILE A 284 21.40 -6.80 -8.63
CA ILE A 284 21.85 -5.56 -8.03
C ILE A 284 20.72 -4.97 -7.22
N VAL A 285 20.95 -4.77 -5.92
CA VAL A 285 20.01 -4.14 -5.00
C VAL A 285 20.54 -2.80 -4.52
N ASN A 286 19.64 -1.91 -4.08
CA ASN A 286 20.03 -0.65 -3.46
C ASN A 286 20.83 -0.89 -2.18
N GLY A 287 21.98 -0.23 -2.04
CA GLY A 287 22.85 -0.37 -0.88
C GLY A 287 24.20 0.32 -1.07
N PRO A 288 25.16 0.09 -0.16
CA PRO A 288 26.45 0.80 -0.15
C PRO A 288 27.28 0.64 -1.42
N VAL A 289 27.02 -0.40 -2.21
CA VAL A 289 27.77 -0.70 -3.45
C VAL A 289 27.10 -0.10 -4.68
N ALA A 290 25.79 0.15 -4.62
CA ALA A 290 25.00 0.62 -5.76
C ALA A 290 23.83 1.50 -5.29
N ASP A 291 23.95 2.81 -5.52
CA ASP A 291 22.91 3.80 -5.21
C ASP A 291 21.79 3.76 -6.25
N THR A 292 21.01 2.68 -6.25
CA THR A 292 19.93 2.50 -7.23
C THR A 292 18.59 3.09 -6.79
N HIS A 293 18.51 3.61 -5.56
CA HIS A 293 17.27 4.21 -5.01
C HIS A 293 17.58 5.28 -3.96
N THR A 294 16.73 6.31 -3.93
CA THR A 294 16.64 7.27 -2.83
C THR A 294 15.19 7.47 -2.42
N SER A 295 14.96 7.84 -1.16
CA SER A 295 13.62 8.13 -0.64
C SER A 295 13.03 9.40 -1.27
N GLY A 296 11.70 9.45 -1.35
CA GLY A 296 10.95 10.67 -1.65
C GLY A 296 10.77 11.58 -0.42
N HIS A 297 11.01 11.07 0.79
CA HIS A 297 10.79 11.77 2.05
C HIS A 297 12.10 12.24 2.67
N GLY A 298 12.05 13.40 3.32
CA GLY A 298 13.19 14.03 3.96
C GLY A 298 13.68 13.30 5.19
N ALA A 299 15.01 13.12 5.30
CA ALA A 299 15.68 12.66 6.51
C ALA A 299 15.76 13.76 7.58
N ARG A 300 16.38 13.48 8.72
CA ARG A 300 16.38 14.39 9.89
C ARG A 300 16.86 15.80 9.60
N ASN A 301 17.86 15.96 8.76
CA ASN A 301 18.37 17.30 8.41
C ASN A 301 17.38 18.06 7.52
N ASP A 302 16.71 17.36 6.60
CA ASP A 302 15.66 17.95 5.76
C ASP A 302 14.49 18.45 6.62
N LEU A 303 14.08 17.66 7.62
CA LEU A 303 13.04 18.01 8.57
C LEU A 303 13.44 19.21 9.45
N ARG A 304 14.69 19.24 9.94
CA ARG A 304 15.23 20.39 10.66
C ARG A 304 15.23 21.65 9.82
N LEU A 305 15.58 21.55 8.55
CA LEU A 305 15.59 22.70 7.65
C LEU A 305 14.17 23.22 7.41
N MET A 306 13.17 22.35 7.22
CA MET A 306 11.77 22.73 7.09
C MET A 306 11.29 23.51 8.33
N LEU A 307 11.52 22.97 9.51
CA LEU A 307 11.18 23.62 10.78
C LEU A 307 11.91 24.97 10.95
N SER A 308 13.19 25.05 10.57
CA SER A 308 14.01 26.27 10.69
C SER A 308 13.58 27.36 9.71
N LEU A 309 13.18 27.01 8.48
CA LEU A 309 12.69 27.95 7.49
C LEU A 309 11.30 28.49 7.86
N THR A 310 10.41 27.61 8.32
CA THR A 310 9.01 27.98 8.61
C THR A 310 8.82 28.58 10.01
N ARG A 311 9.68 28.27 10.97
CA ARG A 311 9.64 28.74 12.37
C ARG A 311 8.24 28.77 12.98
N PRO A 312 7.54 27.62 13.01
CA PRO A 312 6.14 27.58 13.40
C PRO A 312 5.96 27.85 14.89
N LYS A 313 4.89 28.53 15.28
CA LYS A 313 4.49 28.67 16.67
C LYS A 313 4.01 27.35 17.25
N PHE A 314 3.20 26.61 16.47
CA PHE A 314 2.70 25.27 16.81
C PHE A 314 3.11 24.27 15.75
N PHE A 315 3.31 23.02 16.19
CA PHE A 315 3.75 21.96 15.29
C PHE A 315 2.93 20.68 15.48
N ILE A 316 2.52 20.08 14.38
CA ILE A 316 1.83 18.78 14.33
C ILE A 316 2.61 17.91 13.34
N PRO A 317 3.41 16.94 13.81
CA PRO A 317 4.01 15.94 12.93
C PRO A 317 2.91 15.05 12.35
N ILE A 318 2.96 14.83 11.03
CA ILE A 318 1.98 14.02 10.29
C ILE A 318 2.70 13.00 9.41
N HIS A 319 1.94 12.13 8.73
CA HIS A 319 2.44 11.19 7.73
C HIS A 319 3.58 10.31 8.24
N GLY A 320 3.23 9.35 9.09
CA GLY A 320 4.18 8.41 9.67
C GLY A 320 3.55 7.60 10.80
N GLU A 321 4.22 6.53 11.20
CA GLU A 321 3.85 5.76 12.37
C GLU A 321 4.12 6.56 13.65
N HIS A 322 3.44 6.24 14.74
CA HIS A 322 3.53 7.00 16.00
C HIS A 322 4.98 7.21 16.51
N ARG A 323 5.88 6.23 16.30
CA ARG A 323 7.31 6.39 16.62
C ARG A 323 7.98 7.48 15.78
N MET A 324 7.67 7.57 14.49
CA MET A 324 8.21 8.59 13.58
C MET A 324 7.73 9.98 13.98
N LEU A 325 6.44 10.11 14.34
CA LEU A 325 5.87 11.37 14.85
C LEU A 325 6.59 11.82 16.13
N LYS A 326 6.90 10.88 17.03
CA LYS A 326 7.67 11.19 18.25
C LYS A 326 9.09 11.64 17.95
N HIS A 327 9.80 10.97 17.05
CA HIS A 327 11.14 11.39 16.64
C HIS A 327 11.12 12.79 16.01
N HIS A 328 10.12 13.09 15.17
CA HIS A 328 9.98 14.42 14.58
C HIS A 328 9.69 15.50 15.61
N ARG A 329 8.82 15.20 16.61
CA ARG A 329 8.63 16.08 17.78
C ARG A 329 9.95 16.36 18.50
N ASP A 330 10.74 15.31 18.75
CA ASP A 330 12.01 15.45 19.49
C ASP A 330 13.03 16.26 18.69
N LEU A 331 13.05 16.17 17.36
CA LEU A 331 13.81 17.07 16.49
C LEU A 331 13.35 18.52 16.62
N ALA A 332 12.05 18.77 16.65
CA ALA A 332 11.50 20.11 16.81
C ALA A 332 11.89 20.73 18.16
N VAL A 333 11.86 19.94 19.23
CA VAL A 333 12.32 20.38 20.57
C VAL A 333 13.81 20.71 20.56
N GLN A 334 14.66 19.89 19.90
CA GLN A 334 16.10 20.12 19.78
C GLN A 334 16.46 21.47 19.12
N ILE A 335 15.63 21.93 18.19
CA ILE A 335 15.83 23.23 17.51
C ILE A 335 15.11 24.39 18.21
N GLY A 336 14.51 24.16 19.39
CA GLY A 336 13.97 25.21 20.27
C GLY A 336 12.46 25.42 20.21
N ILE A 337 11.68 24.55 19.56
CA ILE A 337 10.22 24.63 19.65
C ILE A 337 9.77 24.09 21.02
N ASP A 338 8.93 24.85 21.73
CA ASP A 338 8.41 24.43 23.03
C ASP A 338 7.59 23.13 22.88
N LYS A 339 7.92 22.13 23.70
CA LYS A 339 7.23 20.83 23.69
C LYS A 339 5.71 20.97 23.90
N ASN A 340 5.25 21.97 24.64
CA ASN A 340 3.83 22.25 24.86
C ASN A 340 3.13 22.84 23.60
N HIS A 341 3.89 23.27 22.62
CA HIS A 341 3.42 23.74 21.33
C HIS A 341 3.38 22.65 20.25
N ILE A 342 3.69 21.39 20.61
CA ILE A 342 3.72 20.27 19.69
C ILE A 342 2.63 19.27 20.08
N MET A 343 1.76 18.91 19.11
CA MET A 343 0.74 17.88 19.31
C MET A 343 1.01 16.68 18.40
N ILE A 344 1.12 15.49 18.99
CA ILE A 344 1.07 14.22 18.27
C ILE A 344 -0.38 13.76 18.30
N MET A 345 -0.92 13.44 17.14
CA MET A 345 -2.33 13.10 16.95
C MET A 345 -2.48 11.74 16.30
N ASP A 346 -3.50 11.02 16.71
CA ASP A 346 -3.98 9.82 16.02
C ASP A 346 -5.10 10.18 15.03
N ASN A 347 -5.40 9.26 14.12
CA ASN A 347 -6.52 9.43 13.21
C ASN A 347 -7.83 9.62 13.98
N GLY A 348 -8.59 10.66 13.62
CA GLY A 348 -9.84 11.03 14.30
C GLY A 348 -9.69 12.05 15.43
N ASP A 349 -8.49 12.33 15.92
CA ASP A 349 -8.30 13.38 16.91
C ASP A 349 -8.61 14.77 16.33
N VAL A 350 -9.27 15.59 17.12
CA VAL A 350 -9.65 16.96 16.74
C VAL A 350 -8.84 17.95 17.56
N THR A 351 -8.19 18.90 16.86
CA THR A 351 -7.41 19.98 17.46
C THR A 351 -8.09 21.32 17.27
N ALA A 352 -8.26 22.09 18.34
CA ALA A 352 -8.62 23.49 18.28
C ALA A 352 -7.36 24.36 18.39
N LEU A 353 -7.22 25.29 17.45
CA LEU A 353 -6.06 26.15 17.28
C LEU A 353 -6.49 27.61 17.15
N ASN A 354 -5.80 28.51 17.85
CA ASN A 354 -5.89 29.96 17.68
C ASN A 354 -4.50 30.59 17.85
N LYS A 355 -4.42 31.94 17.73
CA LYS A 355 -3.16 32.68 17.85
C LYS A 355 -2.38 32.38 19.14
N ASN A 356 -3.05 31.96 20.21
CA ASN A 356 -2.44 31.85 21.56
C ASN A 356 -2.30 30.40 22.03
N SER A 357 -3.11 29.47 21.53
CA SER A 357 -3.17 28.12 22.07
C SER A 357 -3.45 27.06 21.03
N ILE A 358 -2.94 25.85 21.29
CA ILE A 358 -3.29 24.61 20.64
C ILE A 358 -3.77 23.62 21.70
N ARG A 359 -4.89 22.93 21.46
CA ARG A 359 -5.45 21.99 22.42
C ARG A 359 -6.27 20.90 21.75
N SER A 360 -6.41 19.76 22.38
CA SER A 360 -7.37 18.75 21.98
C SER A 360 -8.80 19.29 22.09
N ALA A 361 -9.62 19.00 21.09
CA ALA A 361 -11.03 19.40 21.00
C ALA A 361 -11.99 18.22 20.84
N GLY A 362 -11.54 17.02 21.21
CA GLY A 362 -12.31 15.80 21.15
C GLY A 362 -11.82 14.84 20.05
N ARG A 363 -12.70 13.93 19.66
CA ARG A 363 -12.40 12.90 18.66
C ARG A 363 -13.63 12.62 17.81
N VAL A 364 -13.42 12.39 16.52
CA VAL A 364 -14.42 11.83 15.60
C VAL A 364 -14.12 10.36 15.37
N GLN A 365 -15.14 9.61 14.96
CA GLN A 365 -14.93 8.22 14.60
C GLN A 365 -13.98 8.14 13.39
N ALA A 366 -12.89 7.42 13.57
CA ALA A 366 -11.93 7.11 12.51
C ALA A 366 -11.47 5.67 12.70
N GLY A 367 -11.51 4.91 11.64
CA GLY A 367 -11.10 3.50 11.62
C GLY A 367 -10.89 3.07 10.18
N ASP A 368 -10.26 1.92 10.02
CA ASP A 368 -10.01 1.37 8.69
C ASP A 368 -11.33 1.01 8.00
N ILE A 369 -11.50 1.49 6.79
CA ILE A 369 -12.60 1.10 5.90
C ILE A 369 -12.02 0.15 4.87
N TYR A 370 -12.33 -1.14 5.02
CA TYR A 370 -11.83 -2.16 4.12
C TYR A 370 -12.63 -2.17 2.82
N ILE A 371 -11.91 -2.36 1.72
CA ILE A 371 -12.46 -2.48 0.37
C ILE A 371 -12.19 -3.89 -0.13
N ASP A 372 -13.25 -4.60 -0.53
CA ASP A 372 -13.16 -5.93 -1.12
C ASP A 372 -13.99 -5.98 -2.40
N GLY A 373 -13.33 -6.11 -3.53
CA GLY A 373 -13.98 -6.03 -4.83
C GLY A 373 -14.74 -4.72 -5.01
N THR A 374 -16.07 -4.77 -5.06
CA THR A 374 -16.94 -3.59 -5.19
C THR A 374 -17.53 -3.10 -3.85
N GLY A 375 -17.36 -3.88 -2.77
CA GLY A 375 -17.86 -3.58 -1.43
C GLY A 375 -16.99 -2.56 -0.70
N ILE A 376 -17.64 -1.63 0.02
CA ILE A 376 -16.96 -0.58 0.81
C ILE A 376 -17.47 -0.68 2.24
N GLY A 377 -16.58 -1.07 3.18
CA GLY A 377 -16.89 -1.12 4.60
C GLY A 377 -17.84 -2.24 5.02
N ASP A 378 -18.19 -3.16 4.12
CA ASP A 378 -19.00 -4.36 4.38
C ASP A 378 -18.17 -5.51 4.96
N ILE A 379 -16.85 -5.40 4.96
CA ILE A 379 -15.94 -6.34 5.61
C ILE A 379 -15.54 -5.81 6.98
N GLY A 380 -16.16 -6.38 8.02
CA GLY A 380 -15.77 -6.10 9.40
C GLY A 380 -14.57 -6.91 9.87
N SER A 381 -14.05 -6.58 11.04
CA SER A 381 -12.95 -7.30 11.70
C SER A 381 -13.23 -8.80 11.91
N ALA A 382 -14.51 -9.19 12.01
CA ALA A 382 -14.93 -10.58 12.11
C ALA A 382 -14.60 -11.37 10.84
N ILE A 383 -14.97 -10.85 9.66
CA ILE A 383 -14.69 -11.50 8.37
C ILE A 383 -13.19 -11.63 8.12
N ILE A 384 -12.41 -10.61 8.50
CA ILE A 384 -10.94 -10.66 8.38
C ILE A 384 -10.36 -11.75 9.27
N LYS A 385 -10.84 -11.86 10.52
CA LYS A 385 -10.41 -12.93 11.43
C LYS A 385 -10.78 -14.32 10.90
N GLU A 386 -11.98 -14.47 10.32
CA GLU A 386 -12.41 -15.72 9.70
C GLU A 386 -11.54 -16.08 8.49
N ARG A 387 -11.24 -15.13 7.60
CA ARG A 387 -10.35 -15.36 6.45
C ARG A 387 -8.94 -15.75 6.90
N LYS A 388 -8.43 -15.13 7.97
CA LYS A 388 -7.14 -15.47 8.56
C LYS A 388 -7.16 -16.90 9.08
N LEU A 389 -8.17 -17.27 9.87
CA LEU A 389 -8.33 -18.63 10.41
C LEU A 389 -8.42 -19.67 9.28
N LEU A 390 -9.21 -19.39 8.24
CA LEU A 390 -9.33 -20.26 7.07
C LEU A 390 -8.00 -20.43 6.32
N SER A 391 -7.16 -19.39 6.25
CA SER A 391 -5.85 -19.45 5.60
C SER A 391 -4.79 -20.18 6.40
N GLU A 392 -4.86 -20.12 7.74
CA GLU A 392 -3.88 -20.73 8.65
C GLU A 392 -4.23 -22.20 8.98
N ASP A 393 -5.46 -22.46 9.39
CA ASP A 393 -5.88 -23.76 9.94
C ASP A 393 -6.96 -24.48 9.09
N GLY A 394 -7.53 -23.79 8.11
CA GLY A 394 -8.52 -24.38 7.20
C GLY A 394 -9.92 -24.53 7.77
N LEU A 395 -10.72 -25.42 7.14
CA LEU A 395 -12.14 -25.63 7.41
C LEU A 395 -12.41 -27.11 7.74
N LEU A 396 -13.28 -27.32 8.74
CA LEU A 396 -13.85 -28.61 9.09
C LEU A 396 -15.39 -28.49 9.13
N SER A 397 -16.10 -29.13 8.24
CA SER A 397 -17.56 -29.21 8.26
C SER A 397 -18.03 -30.54 8.83
N ILE A 398 -19.00 -30.50 9.75
CA ILE A 398 -19.59 -31.70 10.38
C ILE A 398 -21.07 -31.71 10.01
N ILE A 399 -21.47 -32.71 9.22
CA ILE A 399 -22.83 -32.86 8.73
C ILE A 399 -23.55 -33.88 9.63
N LEU A 400 -24.67 -33.47 10.19
CA LEU A 400 -25.52 -34.22 11.10
C LEU A 400 -26.92 -34.33 10.53
N THR A 401 -27.45 -35.54 10.43
CA THR A 401 -28.85 -35.79 10.04
C THR A 401 -29.62 -36.27 11.25
N LEU A 402 -30.59 -35.47 11.71
CA LEU A 402 -31.27 -35.68 12.98
C LEU A 402 -32.78 -35.98 12.79
N ASP A 403 -33.32 -36.80 13.68
CA ASP A 403 -34.72 -36.92 13.96
C ASP A 403 -34.98 -36.28 15.36
N PRO A 404 -35.38 -35.00 15.41
CA PRO A 404 -35.52 -34.30 16.68
C PRO A 404 -36.73 -34.80 17.49
N VAL A 405 -37.72 -35.42 16.84
CA VAL A 405 -38.91 -35.96 17.50
C VAL A 405 -38.55 -37.21 18.31
N ASN A 406 -37.84 -38.15 17.67
CA ASN A 406 -37.40 -39.40 18.32
C ASN A 406 -36.05 -39.24 18.99
N LYS A 407 -35.46 -38.03 19.03
CA LYS A 407 -34.17 -37.70 19.65
C LYS A 407 -33.04 -38.64 19.26
N ARG A 408 -32.87 -38.87 17.98
CA ARG A 408 -31.84 -39.76 17.43
C ARG A 408 -31.12 -39.21 16.23
N LEU A 409 -29.90 -39.66 16.05
CA LEU A 409 -29.10 -39.47 14.85
C LEU A 409 -29.55 -40.47 13.77
N LEU A 410 -29.83 -40.01 12.54
CA LEU A 410 -30.28 -40.89 11.46
C LEU A 410 -29.12 -41.51 10.68
N THR A 411 -27.99 -40.85 10.61
CA THR A 411 -26.77 -41.31 9.91
C THR A 411 -25.57 -41.00 10.80
N GLU A 412 -24.47 -41.72 10.61
CA GLU A 412 -23.19 -41.35 11.23
C GLU A 412 -22.78 -39.93 10.77
N PRO A 413 -22.19 -39.14 11.69
CA PRO A 413 -21.71 -37.79 11.35
C PRO A 413 -20.70 -37.83 10.20
N THR A 414 -20.93 -37.03 9.16
CA THR A 414 -20.01 -36.92 8.04
C THR A 414 -19.09 -35.74 8.24
N VAL A 415 -17.79 -35.98 8.15
CA VAL A 415 -16.73 -34.95 8.34
C VAL A 415 -16.13 -34.60 6.99
N ILE A 416 -16.12 -33.31 6.65
CA ILE A 416 -15.51 -32.78 5.44
C ILE A 416 -14.45 -31.77 5.83
N SER A 417 -13.24 -31.90 5.30
CA SER A 417 -12.11 -31.00 5.56
C SER A 417 -11.65 -30.29 4.28
N ARG A 418 -11.28 -29.02 4.41
CA ARG A 418 -10.60 -28.24 3.37
C ARG A 418 -9.51 -27.38 4.00
N GLY A 419 -8.28 -27.51 3.51
CA GLY A 419 -7.13 -26.75 3.99
C GLY A 419 -6.63 -27.10 5.38
N PHE A 420 -7.30 -28.04 6.11
CA PHE A 420 -6.90 -28.48 7.45
C PHE A 420 -6.09 -29.78 7.41
N ILE A 421 -6.69 -30.88 6.97
CA ILE A 421 -6.05 -32.18 6.79
C ILE A 421 -6.37 -32.79 5.43
N TYR A 422 -5.45 -33.60 4.92
CA TYR A 422 -5.72 -34.42 3.75
C TYR A 422 -6.54 -35.64 4.21
N MET A 423 -7.77 -35.80 3.66
CA MET A 423 -8.71 -36.83 4.13
C MET A 423 -8.23 -38.26 3.88
N LYS A 424 -7.55 -38.53 2.75
CA LYS A 424 -6.91 -39.83 2.49
C LYS A 424 -5.68 -39.99 3.37
N GLY A 425 -5.67 -41.03 4.20
CA GLY A 425 -4.58 -41.32 5.14
C GLY A 425 -4.74 -40.72 6.55
N ASN A 426 -5.81 -39.98 6.81
CA ASN A 426 -6.14 -39.44 8.12
C ASN A 426 -7.49 -39.94 8.65
N GLU A 427 -7.84 -41.18 8.32
CA GLU A 427 -9.12 -41.78 8.68
C GLU A 427 -9.32 -41.89 10.22
N VAL A 428 -8.23 -42.04 10.97
CA VAL A 428 -8.28 -42.04 12.42
C VAL A 428 -8.75 -40.72 13.00
N ILE A 429 -8.27 -39.59 12.46
CA ILE A 429 -8.65 -38.26 12.92
C ILE A 429 -10.12 -37.97 12.56
N THR A 430 -10.52 -38.25 11.33
CA THR A 430 -11.90 -38.02 10.89
C THR A 430 -12.90 -38.89 11.63
N SER A 431 -12.59 -40.15 11.88
CA SER A 431 -13.42 -41.08 12.68
C SER A 431 -13.52 -40.62 14.13
N SER A 432 -12.42 -40.16 14.74
CA SER A 432 -12.44 -39.59 16.09
C SER A 432 -13.31 -38.36 16.20
N ILE A 433 -13.26 -37.47 15.21
CA ILE A 433 -14.09 -36.25 15.14
C ILE A 433 -15.57 -36.65 15.00
N ALA A 434 -15.90 -37.58 14.10
CA ALA A 434 -17.26 -38.09 13.92
C ALA A 434 -17.82 -38.73 15.21
N ALA A 435 -17.01 -39.55 15.89
CA ALA A 435 -17.37 -40.17 17.18
C ALA A 435 -17.64 -39.08 18.25
N LYS A 436 -16.80 -38.07 18.33
CA LYS A 436 -16.99 -36.94 19.26
C LYS A 436 -18.24 -36.17 18.96
N ALA A 437 -18.53 -35.89 17.69
CA ALA A 437 -19.76 -35.22 17.28
C ALA A 437 -21.00 -36.04 17.65
N LYS A 438 -20.97 -37.35 17.44
CA LYS A 438 -22.05 -38.28 17.86
C LYS A 438 -22.27 -38.27 19.37
N GLU A 439 -21.22 -38.28 20.16
CA GLU A 439 -21.27 -38.17 21.63
C GLU A 439 -22.00 -36.88 22.03
N ILE A 440 -21.62 -35.74 21.42
CA ILE A 440 -22.20 -34.42 21.73
C ILE A 440 -23.68 -34.42 21.39
N VAL A 441 -24.09 -34.93 20.22
CA VAL A 441 -25.50 -35.02 19.82
C VAL A 441 -26.32 -35.81 20.86
N ASN A 442 -25.82 -36.98 21.29
CA ASN A 442 -26.49 -37.79 22.27
C ASN A 442 -26.64 -37.10 23.63
N LEU A 443 -25.62 -36.36 24.07
CA LEU A 443 -25.69 -35.53 25.29
C LEU A 443 -26.69 -34.39 25.18
N GLU A 444 -26.76 -33.71 24.03
CA GLU A 444 -27.71 -32.65 23.83
C GLU A 444 -29.18 -33.14 23.79
N PHE A 445 -29.42 -34.32 23.23
CA PHE A 445 -30.75 -34.96 23.26
C PHE A 445 -31.24 -35.39 24.67
N GLN A 446 -30.31 -35.61 25.62
CA GLN A 446 -30.67 -35.90 27.00
C GLN A 446 -31.13 -34.67 27.79
N LYS A 447 -30.91 -33.47 27.29
CA LYS A 447 -31.34 -32.24 27.95
C LYS A 447 -32.84 -32.08 27.89
N LYS A 448 -33.43 -31.39 28.90
CA LYS A 448 -34.89 -31.10 28.97
C LYS A 448 -35.37 -30.30 27.77
N GLN A 449 -34.56 -29.35 27.29
CA GLN A 449 -34.84 -28.55 26.09
C GLN A 449 -33.74 -28.74 25.08
N PHE A 450 -34.07 -29.17 23.89
CA PHE A 450 -33.18 -29.30 22.75
C PHE A 450 -33.39 -28.15 21.78
N THR A 451 -32.33 -27.47 21.34
CA THR A 451 -32.39 -26.50 20.25
C THR A 451 -31.19 -26.75 19.33
N GLU A 452 -31.41 -26.60 18.01
CA GLU A 452 -30.34 -26.75 17.02
C GLU A 452 -29.23 -25.73 17.23
N THR A 453 -29.54 -24.51 17.68
CA THR A 453 -28.55 -23.46 17.95
C THR A 453 -27.59 -23.89 19.06
N GLN A 454 -28.11 -24.44 20.15
CA GLN A 454 -27.27 -24.94 21.25
C GLN A 454 -26.43 -26.15 20.82
N LEU A 455 -27.00 -27.06 20.01
CA LEU A 455 -26.27 -28.18 19.45
C LEU A 455 -25.09 -27.68 18.58
N LYS A 456 -25.37 -26.75 17.64
CA LYS A 456 -24.32 -26.18 16.78
C LYS A 456 -23.19 -25.56 17.62
N GLN A 457 -23.53 -24.79 18.64
CA GLN A 457 -22.54 -24.18 19.52
C GLN A 457 -21.73 -25.25 20.29
N SER A 458 -22.40 -26.27 20.85
CA SER A 458 -21.72 -27.36 21.56
C SER A 458 -20.79 -28.16 20.64
N ILE A 459 -21.15 -28.35 19.37
CA ILE A 459 -20.28 -28.97 18.37
C ILE A 459 -19.05 -28.10 18.13
N ILE A 460 -19.24 -26.78 17.88
CA ILE A 460 -18.14 -25.86 17.64
C ILE A 460 -17.16 -25.90 18.80
N ASP A 461 -17.62 -25.72 20.03
CA ASP A 461 -16.76 -25.62 21.20
C ASP A 461 -16.01 -26.93 21.49
N LYS A 462 -16.77 -28.03 21.67
CA LYS A 462 -16.18 -29.31 22.11
C LYS A 462 -15.38 -30.02 21.02
N VAL A 463 -15.77 -29.91 19.75
CA VAL A 463 -14.96 -30.46 18.66
C VAL A 463 -13.73 -29.61 18.41
N SER A 464 -13.79 -28.28 18.57
CA SER A 464 -12.60 -27.42 18.49
C SER A 464 -11.54 -27.81 19.51
N ASP A 465 -11.97 -28.04 20.76
CA ASP A 465 -11.05 -28.49 21.83
C ASP A 465 -10.47 -29.87 21.52
N HIS A 466 -11.31 -30.81 21.09
CA HIS A 466 -10.87 -32.17 20.74
C HIS A 466 -9.87 -32.17 19.55
N VAL A 467 -10.15 -31.40 18.52
CA VAL A 467 -9.25 -31.26 17.36
C VAL A 467 -7.93 -30.60 17.76
N LYS A 468 -7.99 -29.58 18.63
CA LYS A 468 -6.79 -28.92 19.15
C LYS A 468 -5.91 -29.87 19.96
N GLU A 469 -6.50 -30.70 20.82
CA GLU A 469 -5.77 -31.71 21.58
C GLU A 469 -5.05 -32.72 20.67
N MET A 470 -5.72 -33.14 19.58
CA MET A 470 -5.17 -34.13 18.65
C MET A 470 -4.12 -33.57 17.70
N THR A 471 -4.27 -32.34 17.27
CA THR A 471 -3.53 -31.79 16.11
C THR A 471 -2.75 -30.53 16.40
N GLN A 472 -2.94 -29.87 17.53
CA GLN A 472 -2.43 -28.55 17.90
C GLN A 472 -2.93 -27.42 16.96
N ARG A 473 -3.98 -27.66 16.15
CA ARG A 473 -4.58 -26.72 15.20
C ARG A 473 -6.02 -26.41 15.58
N LYS A 474 -6.52 -25.26 15.11
CA LYS A 474 -7.90 -24.79 15.35
C LYS A 474 -8.60 -24.44 14.05
N PRO A 475 -9.00 -25.42 13.21
CA PRO A 475 -9.75 -25.11 11.98
C PRO A 475 -11.09 -24.47 12.29
N MET A 476 -11.63 -23.70 11.34
CA MET A 476 -13.00 -23.22 11.42
C MET A 476 -13.97 -24.38 11.37
N ILE A 477 -14.79 -24.56 12.40
CA ILE A 477 -15.77 -25.64 12.48
C ILE A 477 -17.14 -25.13 12.05
N ILE A 478 -17.73 -25.78 11.06
CA ILE A 478 -19.07 -25.49 10.55
C ILE A 478 -19.95 -26.71 10.72
N PRO A 479 -20.81 -26.75 11.76
CA PRO A 479 -21.84 -27.78 11.89
C PRO A 479 -23.01 -27.51 10.94
N VAL A 480 -23.32 -28.50 10.12
CA VAL A 480 -24.49 -28.52 9.24
C VAL A 480 -25.49 -29.50 9.82
N VAL A 481 -26.63 -28.99 10.29
CA VAL A 481 -27.68 -29.83 10.89
C VAL A 481 -28.84 -29.90 9.92
N MET A 482 -29.22 -31.13 9.53
CA MET A 482 -30.40 -31.43 8.72
C MET A 482 -31.40 -32.17 9.60
N SER A 483 -32.56 -31.55 9.85
CA SER A 483 -33.64 -32.16 10.65
C SER A 483 -34.71 -32.73 9.72
N LEU A 484 -34.93 -34.04 9.77
CA LEU A 484 -36.03 -34.69 9.07
C LEU A 484 -37.20 -34.84 10.04
N THR A 485 -38.26 -34.06 9.84
CA THR A 485 -39.57 -34.34 10.45
C THR A 485 -40.36 -35.17 9.45
N GLN A 486 -40.77 -36.41 9.81
CA GLN A 486 -41.79 -37.10 9.04
C GLN A 486 -43.05 -36.22 9.01
N LYS A 487 -43.37 -35.62 7.87
CA LYS A 487 -44.76 -35.19 7.63
C LYS A 487 -45.60 -36.44 7.61
N ASP A 488 -46.60 -36.47 8.47
CA ASP A 488 -47.61 -37.50 8.45
C ASP A 488 -48.09 -37.75 7.02
N SER A 489 -47.83 -38.95 6.51
CA SER A 489 -48.47 -39.50 5.34
C SER A 489 -49.88 -39.92 5.73
N ASN A 490 -50.78 -38.95 5.92
CA ASN A 490 -52.22 -39.14 6.05
C ASN A 490 -52.89 -37.90 5.49
N GLN A 491 -53.08 -37.88 4.15
CA GLN A 491 -54.29 -37.42 3.45
C GLN A 491 -54.26 -37.94 2.02
#